data_eafdbfd038ddcf40fbfdb5bc0b237d36
#
_entry.id   eafdbfd038ddcf40fbfdb5bc0b237d36
#
_cell.length_a   1.000
_cell.length_b   1.000
_cell.length_c   1.000
_cell.angle_alpha   90.00
_cell.angle_beta   90.00
_cell.angle_gamma   90.00
#
_symmetry.space_group_name_H-M   'P 1'
#
loop_
_entity.id
_entity.type
_entity.pdbx_description
1 polymer ?
#
loop_
_entity_poly.entity_id
_entity_poly.type
_entity_poly.pdbx_seq_one_letter_code
_entity_poly.pdbx_strand_id
1 'polypeptide(L)'
;MSFRAHLEQVCQSVDGAVACSLMGMDGIEVDTHLTGTADVADVRSLLVEYSGVLRSAREAAEAHEAGGVAEVSIATDKLVAVARQVSPEYFMVVALAPDGNLGKARYLLRVTAPKLEKEL
;
A
#
# COMPACT_ATOMS: atom_id res chain seq x y z
N MET A 1 14.00 -4.67 -12.89
CA MET A 1 13.97 -4.84 -11.43
C MET A 1 12.70 -5.59 -11.06
N SER A 2 12.78 -6.54 -10.14
CA SER A 2 11.62 -7.33 -9.73
C SER A 2 10.70 -6.52 -8.81
N PHE A 3 9.46 -6.98 -8.66
CA PHE A 3 8.51 -6.38 -7.72
C PHE A 3 9.10 -6.34 -6.31
N ARG A 4 9.68 -7.46 -5.87
CA ARG A 4 10.26 -7.56 -4.53
C ARG A 4 11.34 -6.52 -4.29
N ALA A 5 12.20 -6.27 -5.26
CA ALA A 5 13.27 -5.28 -5.10
C ALA A 5 12.71 -3.88 -4.89
N HIS A 6 11.64 -3.52 -5.60
CA HIS A 6 10.95 -2.24 -5.39
C HIS A 6 10.33 -2.16 -4.00
N LEU A 7 9.67 -3.24 -3.56
CA LEU A 7 9.04 -3.28 -2.24
C LEU A 7 10.07 -3.18 -1.12
N GLU A 8 11.18 -3.89 -1.24
CA GLU A 8 12.28 -3.82 -0.28
C GLU A 8 12.86 -2.42 -0.20
N GLN A 9 13.08 -1.79 -1.34
CA GLN A 9 13.65 -0.44 -1.39
C GLN A 9 12.75 0.58 -0.70
N VAL A 10 11.45 0.49 -0.91
CA VAL A 10 10.49 1.38 -0.23
C VAL A 10 10.57 1.20 1.28
N CYS A 11 10.52 -0.05 1.75
CA CYS A 11 10.63 -0.34 3.18
C CYS A 11 11.92 0.17 3.79
N GLN A 12 13.04 -0.03 3.10
CA GLN A 12 14.36 0.40 3.61
C GLN A 12 14.50 1.91 3.66
N SER A 13 13.77 2.62 2.80
CA SER A 13 13.89 4.07 2.66
C SER A 13 12.95 4.85 3.56
N VAL A 14 11.96 4.21 4.16
CA VAL A 14 10.94 4.88 4.99
C VAL A 14 11.15 4.50 6.45
N ASP A 15 11.48 5.50 7.26
CA ASP A 15 11.60 5.29 8.71
C ASP A 15 10.25 4.86 9.27
N GLY A 16 10.26 3.76 10.03
CA GLY A 16 9.08 3.21 10.64
C GLY A 16 8.29 2.23 9.77
N ALA A 17 8.70 2.02 8.52
CA ALA A 17 8.03 1.06 7.65
C ALA A 17 8.18 -0.36 8.20
N VAL A 18 7.08 -1.12 8.21
CA VAL A 18 7.04 -2.51 8.65
C VAL A 18 6.64 -3.47 7.54
N ALA A 19 6.02 -2.97 6.49
CA ALA A 19 5.65 -3.78 5.33
C ALA A 19 5.44 -2.91 4.09
N CYS A 20 5.71 -3.49 2.93
CA CYS A 20 5.31 -2.94 1.64
C CYS A 20 4.77 -4.09 0.79
N SER A 21 3.58 -3.92 0.25
CA SER A 21 2.88 -4.97 -0.49
C SER A 21 2.40 -4.49 -1.85
N LEU A 22 2.45 -5.39 -2.82
CA LEU A 22 1.79 -5.25 -4.11
C LEU A 22 0.63 -6.25 -4.12
N MET A 23 -0.57 -5.76 -4.38
CA MET A 23 -1.78 -6.55 -4.19
C MET A 23 -2.78 -6.26 -5.30
N GLY A 24 -3.53 -7.29 -5.68
CA GLY A 24 -4.65 -7.11 -6.61
C GLY A 24 -5.83 -6.42 -5.95
N MET A 25 -6.64 -5.74 -6.75
CA MET A 25 -7.89 -5.13 -6.27
C MET A 25 -8.88 -6.18 -5.76
N ASP A 26 -8.67 -7.45 -6.11
CA ASP A 26 -9.46 -8.59 -5.62
C ASP A 26 -9.00 -9.09 -4.23
N GLY A 27 -7.97 -8.49 -3.66
CA GLY A 27 -7.42 -8.89 -2.37
C GLY A 27 -6.35 -9.97 -2.45
N ILE A 28 -5.97 -10.39 -3.65
CA ILE A 28 -4.92 -11.42 -3.82
C ILE A 28 -3.55 -10.75 -3.78
N GLU A 29 -2.73 -11.17 -2.85
CA GLU A 29 -1.36 -10.69 -2.69
C GLU A 29 -0.48 -11.14 -3.85
N VAL A 30 0.22 -10.21 -4.49
CA VAL A 30 1.24 -10.54 -5.49
C VAL A 30 2.57 -10.79 -4.80
N ASP A 31 3.00 -9.85 -3.97
CA ASP A 31 4.21 -10.00 -3.18
C ASP A 31 4.16 -9.01 -2.00
N THR A 32 4.81 -9.37 -0.91
CA THR A 32 4.90 -8.52 0.27
C THR A 32 6.28 -8.65 0.89
N HIS A 33 6.89 -7.51 1.18
CA HIS A 33 8.11 -7.45 1.97
C HIS A 33 7.76 -6.99 3.37
N LEU A 34 8.14 -7.79 4.36
CA LEU A 34 7.98 -7.48 5.77
C LEU A 34 9.33 -7.12 6.35
N THR A 35 9.38 -6.07 7.18
CA THR A 35 10.61 -5.67 7.84
C THR A 35 10.30 -5.31 9.29
N GLY A 36 11.14 -5.77 10.21
CA GLY A 36 11.00 -5.50 11.63
C GLY A 36 9.74 -6.09 12.23
N THR A 37 9.32 -5.53 13.34
CA THR A 37 8.15 -5.95 14.08
C THR A 37 7.15 -4.81 14.15
N ALA A 38 5.87 -5.14 13.95
CA ALA A 38 4.78 -4.22 14.19
C ALA A 38 4.04 -4.66 15.45
N ASP A 39 3.45 -3.70 16.16
CA ASP A 39 2.59 -3.98 17.31
C ASP A 39 1.18 -4.35 16.83
N VAL A 40 1.12 -5.22 15.83
CA VAL A 40 -0.09 -5.73 15.21
C VAL A 40 0.12 -7.22 14.96
N ALA A 41 -0.88 -8.01 15.29
CA ALA A 41 -0.76 -9.47 15.30
C ALA A 41 -0.47 -10.08 13.91
N ASP A 42 -1.09 -9.57 12.85
CA ASP A 42 -0.91 -10.10 11.50
C ASP A 42 -1.07 -8.97 10.47
N VAL A 43 0.05 -8.36 10.11
CA VAL A 43 0.07 -7.24 9.18
C VAL A 43 -0.43 -7.66 7.79
N ARG A 44 -0.02 -8.84 7.30
CA ARG A 44 -0.43 -9.29 5.96
C ARG A 44 -1.94 -9.45 5.86
N SER A 45 -2.56 -10.11 6.84
CA SER A 45 -4.00 -10.29 6.87
C SER A 45 -4.73 -8.96 6.96
N LEU A 46 -4.21 -8.03 7.75
CA LEU A 46 -4.79 -6.70 7.86
C LEU A 46 -4.77 -5.97 6.51
N LEU A 47 -3.66 -6.04 5.79
CA LEU A 47 -3.55 -5.39 4.48
C LEU A 47 -4.48 -6.03 3.46
N VAL A 48 -4.69 -7.34 3.52
CA VAL A 48 -5.68 -8.01 2.66
C VAL A 48 -7.09 -7.49 2.95
N GLU A 49 -7.44 -7.34 4.22
CA GLU A 49 -8.74 -6.80 4.59
C GLU A 49 -8.89 -5.33 4.16
N TYR A 50 -7.82 -4.54 4.23
CA TYR A 50 -7.84 -3.16 3.77
C TYR A 50 -8.07 -3.03 2.26
N SER A 51 -7.78 -4.08 1.48
CA SER A 51 -8.10 -4.08 0.06
C SER A 51 -9.60 -3.89 -0.17
N GLY A 52 -10.44 -4.40 0.74
CA GLY A 52 -11.89 -4.20 0.68
C GLY A 52 -12.29 -2.75 0.88
N VAL A 53 -11.59 -2.03 1.75
CA VAL A 53 -11.83 -0.59 1.95
C VAL A 53 -11.48 0.18 0.67
N LEU A 54 -10.37 -0.17 0.03
CA LEU A 54 -9.95 0.46 -1.22
C LEU A 54 -10.97 0.21 -2.33
N ARG A 55 -11.48 -1.01 -2.46
CA ARG A 55 -12.53 -1.33 -3.43
C ARG A 55 -13.80 -0.52 -3.17
N SER A 56 -14.23 -0.43 -1.91
CA SER A 56 -15.41 0.35 -1.54
C SER A 56 -15.24 1.82 -1.88
N ALA A 57 -14.07 2.39 -1.61
CA ALA A 57 -13.78 3.78 -1.96
C ALA A 57 -13.83 3.98 -3.48
N ARG A 58 -13.26 3.06 -4.24
CA ARG A 58 -13.25 3.10 -5.69
C ARG A 58 -14.66 3.02 -6.27
N GLU A 59 -15.47 2.10 -5.78
CA GLU A 59 -16.85 1.93 -6.22
C GLU A 59 -17.68 3.19 -5.91
N ALA A 60 -17.51 3.76 -4.75
CA ALA A 60 -18.19 5.00 -4.37
C ALA A 60 -17.79 6.16 -5.28
N ALA A 61 -16.50 6.31 -5.56
CA ALA A 61 -16.00 7.37 -6.43
C ALA A 61 -16.55 7.21 -7.85
N GLU A 62 -16.59 6.00 -8.38
CA GLU A 62 -17.15 5.73 -9.71
C GLU A 62 -18.65 6.01 -9.76
N ALA A 63 -19.40 5.58 -8.74
CA ALA A 63 -20.86 5.76 -8.68
C ALA A 63 -21.25 7.25 -8.62
N HIS A 64 -20.41 8.08 -8.05
CA HIS A 64 -20.66 9.52 -7.90
C HIS A 64 -19.82 10.38 -8.86
N GLU A 65 -19.24 9.76 -9.87
CA GLU A 65 -18.48 10.44 -10.92
C GLU A 65 -17.33 11.31 -10.38
N ALA A 66 -16.71 10.85 -9.29
CA ALA A 66 -15.60 11.56 -8.67
C ALA A 66 -14.23 11.25 -9.32
N GLY A 67 -14.20 10.29 -10.24
CA GLY A 67 -12.97 9.85 -10.90
C GLY A 67 -12.30 8.70 -10.17
N GLY A 68 -11.05 8.41 -10.52
CA GLY A 68 -10.28 7.33 -9.91
C GLY A 68 -9.80 7.69 -8.51
N VAL A 69 -9.59 6.66 -7.68
CA VAL A 69 -9.03 6.85 -6.34
C VAL A 69 -7.51 6.74 -6.44
N ALA A 70 -6.81 7.82 -6.13
CA ALA A 70 -5.36 7.86 -6.18
C ALA A 70 -4.73 7.27 -4.91
N GLU A 71 -5.31 7.56 -3.75
CA GLU A 71 -4.75 7.17 -2.46
C GLU A 71 -5.85 6.92 -1.44
N VAL A 72 -5.60 5.93 -0.58
CA VAL A 72 -6.38 5.72 0.65
C VAL A 72 -5.39 5.54 1.78
N SER A 73 -5.58 6.24 2.89
CA SER A 73 -4.77 6.04 4.08
C SER A 73 -5.66 5.71 5.28
N ILE A 74 -5.19 4.81 6.12
CA ILE A 74 -5.91 4.36 7.31
C ILE A 74 -4.94 4.44 8.48
N ALA A 75 -5.26 5.29 9.44
CA ALA A 75 -4.45 5.46 10.64
C ALA A 75 -5.15 4.83 11.83
N THR A 76 -4.47 3.90 12.51
CA THR A 76 -4.91 3.36 13.78
C THR A 76 -3.88 3.70 14.84
N ASP A 77 -4.16 3.37 16.08
CA ASP A 77 -3.24 3.65 17.20
C ASP A 77 -1.88 2.97 17.02
N LYS A 78 -1.84 1.83 16.35
CA LYS A 78 -0.64 0.99 16.25
C LYS A 78 -0.05 0.91 14.86
N LEU A 79 -0.77 1.32 13.83
CA LEU A 79 -0.31 1.18 12.45
C LEU A 79 -0.96 2.20 11.55
N VAL A 80 -0.19 2.76 10.63
CA VAL A 80 -0.70 3.59 9.54
C VAL A 80 -0.45 2.85 8.24
N ALA A 81 -1.50 2.72 7.43
CA ALA A 81 -1.39 2.11 6.10
C ALA A 81 -1.73 3.15 5.05
N VAL A 82 -0.89 3.25 4.02
CA VAL A 82 -1.12 4.13 2.87
C VAL A 82 -1.11 3.29 1.62
N ALA A 83 -2.20 3.32 0.87
CA ALA A 83 -2.35 2.56 -0.36
C ALA A 83 -2.47 3.50 -1.56
N ARG A 84 -1.84 3.13 -2.66
CA ARG A 84 -1.89 3.85 -3.91
C ARG A 84 -2.16 2.91 -5.07
N GLN A 85 -3.06 3.30 -5.97
CA GLN A 85 -3.32 2.54 -7.17
C GLN A 85 -2.09 2.52 -8.08
N VAL A 86 -1.74 1.32 -8.57
CA VAL A 86 -0.65 1.13 -9.54
C VAL A 86 -1.23 1.06 -10.95
N SER A 87 -2.32 0.33 -11.10
CA SER A 87 -3.08 0.15 -12.35
C SER A 87 -4.54 -0.11 -11.98
N PRO A 88 -5.46 -0.22 -12.94
CA PRO A 88 -6.86 -0.54 -12.61
C PRO A 88 -7.03 -1.82 -11.79
N GLU A 89 -6.08 -2.75 -11.89
CA GLU A 89 -6.19 -4.08 -11.28
C GLU A 89 -5.31 -4.25 -10.05
N TYR A 90 -4.34 -3.34 -9.81
CA TYR A 90 -3.35 -3.51 -8.75
C TYR A 90 -3.14 -2.23 -7.94
N PHE A 91 -2.78 -2.41 -6.68
CA PHE A 91 -2.37 -1.32 -5.82
C PHE A 91 -1.17 -1.73 -4.97
N MET A 92 -0.44 -0.74 -4.47
CA MET A 92 0.62 -0.98 -3.50
C MET A 92 0.29 -0.29 -2.19
N VAL A 93 0.75 -0.86 -1.09
CA VAL A 93 0.49 -0.33 0.23
C VAL A 93 1.76 -0.38 1.07
N VAL A 94 2.01 0.68 1.82
CA VAL A 94 3.05 0.72 2.85
C VAL A 94 2.36 0.78 4.20
N ALA A 95 2.77 -0.12 5.09
CA ALA A 95 2.36 -0.09 6.48
C ALA A 95 3.53 0.40 7.32
N LEU A 96 3.31 1.37 8.18
CA LEU A 96 4.36 1.94 9.01
C LEU A 96 3.86 2.23 10.42
N ALA A 97 4.83 2.31 11.35
CA ALA A 97 4.53 2.69 12.72
C ALA A 97 3.92 4.11 12.75
N PRO A 98 3.09 4.43 13.76
CA PRO A 98 2.43 5.73 13.83
C PRO A 98 3.36 6.93 13.80
N ASP A 99 4.60 6.78 14.29
CA ASP A 99 5.61 7.82 14.27
C ASP A 99 6.54 7.76 13.06
N GLY A 100 6.24 6.89 12.09
CA GLY A 100 7.02 6.74 10.87
C GLY A 100 6.89 7.93 9.94
N ASN A 101 7.75 7.96 8.91
CA ASN A 101 7.77 9.05 7.94
C ASN A 101 6.72 8.88 6.85
N LEU A 102 5.50 9.29 7.16
CA LEU A 102 4.35 9.17 6.27
C LEU A 102 4.53 9.96 4.97
N GLY A 103 5.11 11.16 5.04
CA GLY A 103 5.34 11.99 3.85
C GLY A 103 6.27 11.30 2.85
N LYS A 104 7.35 10.69 3.35
CA LYS A 104 8.27 9.94 2.49
C LYS A 104 7.61 8.68 1.93
N ALA A 105 6.78 7.99 2.71
CA ALA A 105 6.02 6.84 2.24
C ALA A 105 5.14 7.23 1.06
N ARG A 106 4.40 8.32 1.17
CA ARG A 106 3.55 8.83 0.09
C ARG A 106 4.34 9.18 -1.16
N TYR A 107 5.46 9.84 -0.98
CA TYR A 107 6.34 10.21 -2.10
C TYR A 107 6.83 8.96 -2.83
N LEU A 108 7.34 7.99 -2.09
CA LEU A 108 7.88 6.77 -2.69
C LEU A 108 6.81 5.93 -3.36
N LEU A 109 5.61 5.86 -2.81
CA LEU A 109 4.48 5.21 -3.48
C LEU A 109 4.19 5.87 -4.82
N ARG A 110 4.17 7.19 -4.84
CA ARG A 110 3.88 7.96 -6.06
C ARG A 110 4.92 7.73 -7.15
N VAL A 111 6.20 7.68 -6.79
CA VAL A 111 7.26 7.50 -7.80
C VAL A 111 7.51 6.03 -8.15
N THR A 112 7.13 5.10 -7.27
CA THR A 112 7.35 3.67 -7.49
C THR A 112 6.19 3.03 -8.28
N ALA A 113 4.96 3.50 -8.08
CA ALA A 113 3.80 2.93 -8.76
C ALA A 113 3.96 2.84 -10.29
N PRO A 114 4.42 3.88 -11.00
CA PRO A 114 4.64 3.77 -12.44
C PRO A 114 5.67 2.72 -12.82
N LYS A 115 6.66 2.49 -11.98
CA LYS A 115 7.70 1.47 -12.24
C LYS A 115 7.12 0.07 -12.11
N LEU A 116 6.25 -0.15 -11.12
CA LEU A 116 5.58 -1.43 -10.94
C LEU A 116 4.59 -1.69 -12.09
N GLU A 117 3.88 -0.66 -12.52
CA GLU A 117 2.93 -0.78 -13.62
C GLU A 117 3.59 -1.32 -14.88
N LYS A 118 4.82 -0.88 -15.18
CA LYS A 118 5.56 -1.34 -16.34
C LYS A 118 5.94 -2.82 -16.29
N GLU A 119 5.97 -3.41 -15.10
CA GLU A 119 6.35 -4.81 -14.89
C GLU A 119 5.13 -5.73 -14.76
N LEU A 120 3.95 -5.18 -14.80
CA LEU A 120 2.70 -5.95 -14.69
C LEU A 120 2.16 -6.43 -16.03
#